data_692560ab3bffcf55a388bb11b38772a4
#
_entry.id   692560ab3bffcf55a388bb11b38772a4
#
_cell.length_a   1.000
_cell.length_b   1.000
_cell.length_c   1.000
_cell.angle_alpha   90.00
_cell.angle_beta   90.00
_cell.angle_gamma   90.00
#
_symmetry.space_group_name_H-M   'P 1'
#
loop_
_entity.id
_entity.type
_entity.pdbx_description
1 polymer ?
#
loop_
_entity_poly.entity_id
_entity_poly.type
_entity_poly.pdbx_seq_one_letter_code
_entity_poly.pdbx_strand_id
1 'polypeptide(L)'
;MLKVTVWNENRHEQKDSVVRDIYPNGIHGAIAEFLKSEGYEVGTATLDEPEHGLTDKVLENTDVLVWWGHLAHGEVKDEIVQKVQQRVLDGMGLIVLHSGHFSKIFKTLMGTSCNLKWRVADEKERLWVVSPSHPITEGISEYIELEKEEMYGEHFDIPQPDELIFTSWFEGGEVFRSGCTYQRGNGKVFYFRPGHETYPTYHNKDIQRVIINAVKWAAPVKRERPVYGNAKPLEVIGGK
;
A
#
# COMPACT_ATOMS: atom_id res chain seq x y z
N MET A 1 -3.79 -17.88 -9.98
CA MET A 1 -3.37 -17.54 -8.61
C MET A 1 -2.96 -16.08 -8.63
N LEU A 2 -3.37 -15.28 -7.65
CA LEU A 2 -3.01 -13.87 -7.55
C LEU A 2 -1.54 -13.74 -7.16
N LYS A 3 -0.79 -12.89 -7.86
CA LYS A 3 0.65 -12.67 -7.66
C LYS A 3 0.88 -11.35 -6.95
N VAL A 4 1.51 -11.41 -5.79
CA VAL A 4 1.78 -10.25 -4.93
C VAL A 4 3.27 -10.07 -4.75
N THR A 5 3.75 -8.84 -4.87
CA THR A 5 5.12 -8.48 -4.48
C THR A 5 5.04 -7.58 -3.25
N VAL A 6 5.75 -7.92 -2.18
CA VAL A 6 5.87 -7.08 -0.99
C VAL A 6 7.23 -6.41 -1.02
N TRP A 7 7.22 -5.09 -1.22
CA TRP A 7 8.42 -4.26 -1.22
C TRP A 7 8.61 -3.57 0.12
N ASN A 8 9.86 -3.59 0.60
CA ASN A 8 10.27 -2.92 1.84
C ASN A 8 11.63 -2.25 1.64
N GLU A 9 11.80 -1.03 2.12
CA GLU A 9 13.15 -0.42 2.14
C GLU A 9 14.16 -1.17 3.02
N ASN A 10 13.68 -1.92 4.01
CA ASN A 10 14.48 -2.81 4.87
C ASN A 10 15.67 -2.11 5.54
N ARG A 11 15.46 -0.88 6.03
CA ARG A 11 16.50 -0.08 6.70
C ARG A 11 16.49 -0.22 8.21
N HIS A 12 15.31 -0.19 8.82
CA HIS A 12 15.15 -0.28 10.27
C HIS A 12 15.58 -1.66 10.79
N GLU A 13 15.15 -2.73 10.15
CA GLU A 13 15.45 -4.10 10.55
C GLU A 13 16.95 -4.42 10.53
N GLN A 14 17.71 -3.71 9.69
CA GLN A 14 19.17 -3.87 9.63
C GLN A 14 19.89 -3.09 10.75
N LYS A 15 19.31 -1.99 11.25
CA LYS A 15 19.98 -1.04 12.15
C LYS A 15 19.49 -1.11 13.58
N ASP A 16 18.21 -1.47 13.79
CA ASP A 16 17.55 -1.45 15.10
C ASP A 16 17.22 -2.89 15.55
N SER A 17 17.72 -3.26 16.73
CA SER A 17 17.48 -4.58 17.31
C SER A 17 16.03 -4.77 17.73
N VAL A 18 15.34 -3.70 18.19
CA VAL A 18 13.93 -3.76 18.58
C VAL A 18 13.08 -4.15 17.36
N VAL A 19 13.31 -3.49 16.24
CA VAL A 19 12.59 -3.81 14.99
C VAL A 19 12.91 -5.21 14.51
N ARG A 20 14.16 -5.63 14.59
CA ARG A 20 14.58 -6.99 14.21
C ARG A 20 13.97 -8.06 15.09
N ASP A 21 13.82 -7.81 16.38
CA ASP A 21 13.19 -8.75 17.32
C ASP A 21 11.68 -8.90 17.02
N ILE A 22 11.02 -7.82 16.61
CA ILE A 22 9.59 -7.85 16.20
C ILE A 22 9.43 -8.50 14.82
N TYR A 23 10.31 -8.18 13.86
CA TYR A 23 10.26 -8.61 12.47
C TYR A 23 11.58 -9.29 12.04
N PRO A 24 11.88 -10.50 12.53
CA PRO A 24 13.18 -11.16 12.29
C PRO A 24 13.44 -11.46 10.80
N ASN A 25 12.39 -11.61 9.99
CA ASN A 25 12.48 -11.78 8.54
C ASN A 25 12.16 -10.48 7.78
N GLY A 26 12.21 -9.32 8.45
CA GLY A 26 11.79 -8.03 7.95
C GLY A 26 10.26 -7.88 7.89
N ILE A 27 9.80 -6.65 7.81
CA ILE A 27 8.38 -6.31 7.66
C ILE A 27 7.80 -6.97 6.39
N HIS A 28 8.55 -6.97 5.29
CA HIS A 28 8.15 -7.65 4.06
C HIS A 28 7.96 -9.16 4.24
N GLY A 29 8.81 -9.79 5.06
CA GLY A 29 8.71 -11.21 5.39
C GLY A 29 7.44 -11.51 6.20
N ALA A 30 7.16 -10.70 7.23
CA ALA A 30 5.95 -10.84 8.04
C ALA A 30 4.67 -10.68 7.21
N ILE A 31 4.63 -9.67 6.31
CA ILE A 31 3.48 -9.46 5.41
C ILE A 31 3.37 -10.62 4.40
N ALA A 32 4.49 -11.05 3.82
CA ALA A 32 4.48 -12.15 2.85
C ALA A 32 3.99 -13.47 3.46
N GLU A 33 4.28 -13.73 4.73
CA GLU A 33 3.89 -14.96 5.43
C GLU A 33 2.37 -15.12 5.49
N PHE A 34 1.64 -14.10 5.98
CA PHE A 34 0.19 -14.22 6.07
C PHE A 34 -0.50 -14.16 4.70
N LEU A 35 0.07 -13.45 3.71
CA LEU A 35 -0.45 -13.46 2.35
C LEU A 35 -0.27 -14.84 1.67
N LYS A 36 0.85 -15.53 1.91
CA LYS A 36 1.06 -16.91 1.45
C LYS A 36 0.06 -17.89 2.08
N SER A 37 -0.28 -17.69 3.36
CA SER A 37 -1.26 -18.55 4.04
C SER A 37 -2.68 -18.45 3.45
N GLU A 38 -3.00 -17.35 2.78
CA GLU A 38 -4.25 -17.14 2.02
C GLU A 38 -4.19 -17.74 0.60
N GLY A 39 -3.10 -18.41 0.25
CA GLY A 39 -2.95 -19.09 -1.05
C GLY A 39 -2.48 -18.17 -2.18
N TYR A 40 -1.94 -16.98 -1.91
CA TYR A 40 -1.35 -16.12 -2.93
C TYR A 40 0.08 -16.56 -3.28
N GLU A 41 0.51 -16.29 -4.52
CA GLU A 41 1.90 -16.40 -4.93
C GLU A 41 2.62 -15.11 -4.53
N VAL A 42 3.47 -15.15 -3.49
CA VAL A 42 4.06 -13.94 -2.90
C VAL A 42 5.57 -13.95 -3.05
N GLY A 43 6.09 -12.92 -3.73
CA GLY A 43 7.49 -12.54 -3.77
C GLY A 43 7.77 -11.36 -2.84
N THR A 44 9.04 -11.19 -2.45
CA THR A 44 9.52 -10.03 -1.69
C THR A 44 10.61 -9.31 -2.48
N ALA A 45 10.74 -8.00 -2.27
CA ALA A 45 11.78 -7.19 -2.87
C ALA A 45 12.20 -6.09 -1.89
N THR A 46 13.48 -5.67 -1.94
CA THR A 46 14.03 -4.68 -1.03
C THR A 46 14.84 -3.62 -1.76
N LEU A 47 15.05 -2.47 -1.08
CA LEU A 47 15.72 -1.30 -1.66
C LEU A 47 17.15 -1.59 -2.16
N ASP A 48 17.91 -2.45 -1.47
CA ASP A 48 19.32 -2.71 -1.79
C ASP A 48 19.53 -3.73 -2.90
N GLU A 49 18.48 -4.40 -3.36
CA GLU A 49 18.55 -5.29 -4.51
C GLU A 49 18.77 -4.52 -5.82
N PRO A 50 19.36 -5.15 -6.84
CA PRO A 50 19.43 -4.55 -8.18
C PRO A 50 18.03 -4.07 -8.64
N GLU A 51 17.96 -2.85 -9.20
CA GLU A 51 16.68 -2.20 -9.53
C GLU A 51 15.67 -2.19 -8.37
N HIS A 52 16.16 -2.16 -7.12
CA HIS A 52 15.34 -2.26 -5.89
C HIS A 52 14.45 -3.51 -5.86
N GLY A 53 14.89 -4.61 -6.50
CA GLY A 53 14.12 -5.85 -6.65
C GLY A 53 12.90 -5.73 -7.57
N LEU A 54 12.66 -4.54 -8.17
CA LEU A 54 11.50 -4.22 -9.01
C LEU A 54 11.86 -4.18 -10.49
N THR A 55 12.54 -5.25 -10.97
CA THR A 55 12.86 -5.43 -12.38
C THR A 55 11.60 -5.52 -13.23
N ASP A 56 11.72 -5.28 -14.55
CA ASP A 56 10.58 -5.41 -15.47
C ASP A 56 9.91 -6.78 -15.35
N LYS A 57 10.71 -7.85 -15.22
CA LYS A 57 10.21 -9.21 -15.04
C LYS A 57 9.39 -9.37 -13.76
N VAL A 58 9.83 -8.78 -12.66
CA VAL A 58 9.09 -8.82 -11.38
C VAL A 58 7.79 -8.04 -11.52
N LEU A 59 7.86 -6.81 -12.04
CA LEU A 59 6.70 -5.95 -12.20
C LEU A 59 5.66 -6.53 -13.18
N GLU A 60 6.09 -7.17 -14.27
CA GLU A 60 5.18 -7.86 -15.21
C GLU A 60 4.48 -9.06 -14.57
N ASN A 61 5.11 -9.72 -13.62
CA ASN A 61 4.54 -10.83 -12.87
C ASN A 61 3.85 -10.41 -11.56
N THR A 62 3.63 -9.12 -11.32
CA THR A 62 2.97 -8.61 -10.13
C THR A 62 1.56 -8.13 -10.47
N ASP A 63 0.55 -8.71 -9.81
CA ASP A 63 -0.83 -8.24 -9.88
C ASP A 63 -1.09 -7.12 -8.84
N VAL A 64 -0.53 -7.25 -7.63
CA VAL A 64 -0.62 -6.24 -6.57
C VAL A 64 0.74 -6.05 -5.92
N LEU A 65 1.17 -4.80 -5.84
CA LEU A 65 2.38 -4.39 -5.13
C LEU A 65 1.99 -3.84 -3.75
N VAL A 66 2.57 -4.39 -2.69
CA VAL A 66 2.48 -3.85 -1.32
C VAL A 66 3.76 -3.10 -1.03
N TRP A 67 3.64 -1.84 -0.64
CA TRP A 67 4.76 -0.91 -0.46
C TRP A 67 4.87 -0.45 0.99
N TRP A 68 6.00 -0.74 1.61
CA TRP A 68 6.37 -0.20 2.92
C TRP A 68 7.72 0.54 2.81
N GLY A 69 7.81 1.77 3.34
CA GLY A 69 9.06 2.55 3.38
C GLY A 69 8.93 3.68 4.38
N HIS A 70 10.05 4.10 5.00
CA HIS A 70 10.06 5.09 6.08
C HIS A 70 11.23 6.08 5.97
N LEU A 71 12.48 5.61 6.03
CA LEU A 71 13.68 6.45 6.10
C LEU A 71 14.28 6.80 4.74
N ALA A 72 14.13 5.90 3.78
CA ALA A 72 14.91 5.88 2.55
C ALA A 72 14.10 6.25 1.29
N HIS A 73 12.98 6.96 1.44
CA HIS A 73 12.13 7.36 0.29
C HIS A 73 12.93 8.05 -0.82
N GLY A 74 13.94 8.87 -0.46
CA GLY A 74 14.78 9.59 -1.38
C GLY A 74 15.74 8.71 -2.18
N GLU A 75 16.08 7.52 -1.65
CA GLU A 75 17.02 6.59 -2.28
C GLU A 75 16.38 5.76 -3.40
N VAL A 76 15.05 5.69 -3.46
CA VAL A 76 14.35 5.02 -4.56
C VAL A 76 14.60 5.79 -5.85
N LYS A 77 15.14 5.12 -6.85
CA LYS A 77 15.47 5.72 -8.15
C LYS A 77 14.21 6.14 -8.90
N ASP A 78 14.24 7.32 -9.52
CA ASP A 78 13.08 7.86 -10.23
C ASP A 78 12.64 6.98 -11.41
N GLU A 79 13.58 6.29 -12.06
CA GLU A 79 13.28 5.30 -13.11
C GLU A 79 12.42 4.13 -12.60
N ILE A 80 12.66 3.67 -11.36
CA ILE A 80 11.85 2.61 -10.74
C ILE A 80 10.47 3.16 -10.36
N VAL A 81 10.41 4.39 -9.84
CA VAL A 81 9.13 5.06 -9.56
C VAL A 81 8.28 5.15 -10.83
N GLN A 82 8.89 5.54 -11.97
CA GLN A 82 8.19 5.62 -13.26
C GLN A 82 7.68 4.25 -13.74
N LYS A 83 8.50 3.19 -13.60
CA LYS A 83 8.08 1.82 -13.93
C LYS A 83 6.87 1.39 -13.09
N VAL A 84 6.93 1.60 -11.78
CA VAL A 84 5.81 1.26 -10.87
C VAL A 84 4.57 2.09 -11.20
N GLN A 85 4.73 3.40 -11.42
CA GLN A 85 3.62 4.27 -11.84
C GLN A 85 2.96 3.75 -13.10
N GLN A 86 3.73 3.44 -14.14
CA GLN A 86 3.18 2.92 -15.41
C GLN A 86 2.43 1.61 -15.18
N ARG A 87 2.96 0.70 -14.36
CA ARG A 87 2.28 -0.55 -14.02
C ARG A 87 0.96 -0.33 -13.28
N VAL A 88 0.89 0.66 -12.39
CA VAL A 88 -0.37 1.05 -11.73
C VAL A 88 -1.36 1.61 -12.76
N LEU A 89 -0.92 2.52 -13.62
CA LEU A 89 -1.77 3.08 -14.67
C LEU A 89 -2.28 2.01 -15.64
N ASP A 90 -1.52 0.96 -15.88
CA ASP A 90 -1.89 -0.19 -16.72
C ASP A 90 -2.83 -1.18 -16.00
N GLY A 91 -2.99 -1.10 -14.68
CA GLY A 91 -3.95 -1.91 -13.92
C GLY A 91 -3.40 -2.70 -12.73
N MET A 92 -2.09 -2.64 -12.43
CA MET A 92 -1.53 -3.23 -11.22
C MET A 92 -2.12 -2.54 -9.99
N GLY A 93 -2.55 -3.32 -8.97
CA GLY A 93 -2.95 -2.78 -7.68
C GLY A 93 -1.73 -2.29 -6.87
N LEU A 94 -1.93 -1.26 -6.04
CA LEU A 94 -0.91 -0.76 -5.13
C LEU A 94 -1.49 -0.56 -3.72
N ILE A 95 -0.89 -1.21 -2.73
CA ILE A 95 -1.20 -1.01 -1.32
C ILE A 95 -0.02 -0.28 -0.68
N VAL A 96 -0.27 0.92 -0.18
CA VAL A 96 0.75 1.77 0.46
C VAL A 96 0.52 1.78 1.94
N LEU A 97 1.51 1.33 2.69
CA LEU A 97 1.42 1.14 4.13
C LEU A 97 2.17 2.24 4.89
N HIS A 98 1.59 2.68 6.00
CA HIS A 98 2.18 3.54 7.01
C HIS A 98 2.87 4.79 6.40
N SER A 99 4.13 5.01 6.74
CA SER A 99 4.95 6.14 6.23
C SER A 99 5.23 6.07 4.71
N GLY A 100 4.81 4.99 4.04
CA GLY A 100 4.79 4.92 2.58
C GLY A 100 3.99 6.05 1.90
N HIS A 101 3.14 6.80 2.66
CA HIS A 101 2.51 8.04 2.17
C HIS A 101 3.53 9.05 1.63
N PHE A 102 4.73 9.09 2.18
CA PHE A 102 5.79 10.02 1.80
C PHE A 102 6.70 9.48 0.67
N SER A 103 6.46 8.24 0.22
CA SER A 103 7.20 7.65 -0.90
C SER A 103 7.02 8.44 -2.19
N LYS A 104 8.06 8.43 -3.05
CA LYS A 104 8.00 9.07 -4.37
C LYS A 104 6.84 8.54 -5.19
N ILE A 105 6.58 7.21 -5.17
CA ILE A 105 5.49 6.62 -5.94
C ILE A 105 4.12 7.12 -5.47
N PHE A 106 3.86 7.17 -4.16
CA PHE A 106 2.58 7.65 -3.68
C PHE A 106 2.37 9.12 -4.00
N LYS A 107 3.37 9.98 -3.75
CA LYS A 107 3.31 11.41 -4.12
C LYS A 107 3.06 11.62 -5.61
N THR A 108 3.72 10.83 -6.46
CA THR A 108 3.52 10.91 -7.92
C THR A 108 2.09 10.56 -8.31
N LEU A 109 1.49 9.52 -7.71
CA LEU A 109 0.11 9.10 -8.00
C LEU A 109 -0.94 10.03 -7.39
N MET A 110 -0.63 10.68 -6.26
CA MET A 110 -1.55 11.63 -5.60
C MET A 110 -1.46 13.04 -6.18
N GLY A 111 -0.29 13.46 -6.65
CA GLY A 111 -0.09 14.81 -7.19
C GLY A 111 -0.05 15.91 -6.12
N THR A 112 0.19 15.54 -4.86
CA THR A 112 0.26 16.45 -3.70
C THR A 112 1.51 16.16 -2.88
N SER A 113 1.76 16.95 -1.83
CA SER A 113 2.93 16.74 -0.96
C SER A 113 2.82 15.48 -0.11
N CYS A 114 1.62 15.00 0.13
CA CYS A 114 1.28 13.91 1.06
C CYS A 114 1.81 14.13 2.48
N ASN A 115 2.03 15.38 2.87
CA ASN A 115 2.45 15.76 4.23
C ASN A 115 1.30 15.59 5.23
N LEU A 116 1.69 15.37 6.47
CA LEU A 116 0.78 15.20 7.61
C LEU A 116 1.47 15.64 8.90
N LYS A 117 0.77 15.58 10.03
CA LYS A 117 1.34 15.70 11.38
C LYS A 117 1.59 14.32 11.95
N TRP A 118 2.66 14.16 12.72
CA TRP A 118 2.98 12.89 13.35
C TRP A 118 3.61 13.08 14.74
N ARG A 119 3.48 12.05 15.57
CA ARG A 119 4.09 11.99 16.91
C ARG A 119 4.28 10.53 17.33
N VAL A 120 5.46 10.20 17.83
CA VAL A 120 5.74 8.90 18.47
C VAL A 120 5.62 9.08 19.98
N ALA A 121 4.58 8.52 20.57
CA ALA A 121 4.30 8.63 22.00
C ALA A 121 3.61 7.40 22.59
N ASP A 122 3.74 6.24 21.93
CA ASP A 122 3.11 4.98 22.36
C ASP A 122 1.59 5.11 22.60
N GLU A 123 0.90 5.83 21.73
CA GLU A 123 -0.51 6.14 21.91
C GLU A 123 -1.40 5.00 21.41
N LYS A 124 -2.52 4.81 22.12
CA LYS A 124 -3.61 3.97 21.63
C LYS A 124 -4.19 4.57 20.36
N GLU A 125 -4.45 3.70 19.38
CA GLU A 125 -5.20 4.04 18.19
C GLU A 125 -6.49 3.22 18.10
N ARG A 126 -7.54 3.87 17.65
CA ARG A 126 -8.78 3.18 17.25
C ARG A 126 -9.11 3.56 15.82
N LEU A 127 -9.10 2.53 14.94
CA LEU A 127 -9.47 2.68 13.54
C LEU A 127 -10.96 2.36 13.39
N TRP A 128 -11.77 3.37 13.20
CA TRP A 128 -13.19 3.22 12.94
C TRP A 128 -13.45 2.83 11.51
N VAL A 129 -14.30 1.82 11.28
CA VAL A 129 -14.81 1.46 9.98
C VAL A 129 -15.88 2.46 9.58
N VAL A 130 -15.62 3.26 8.54
CA VAL A 130 -16.56 4.28 8.06
C VAL A 130 -17.27 3.90 6.77
N SER A 131 -16.77 2.85 6.08
CA SER A 131 -17.41 2.23 4.90
C SER A 131 -17.64 0.73 5.13
N PRO A 132 -18.62 0.33 5.95
CA PRO A 132 -18.78 -1.06 6.38
C PRO A 132 -19.21 -2.03 5.26
N SER A 133 -19.68 -1.53 4.13
CA SER A 133 -20.05 -2.34 2.96
C SER A 133 -18.92 -2.51 1.94
N HIS A 134 -17.75 -1.87 2.18
CA HIS A 134 -16.64 -1.97 1.27
C HIS A 134 -15.89 -3.31 1.43
N PRO A 135 -15.45 -3.99 0.33
CA PRO A 135 -14.78 -5.29 0.41
C PRO A 135 -13.54 -5.33 1.33
N ILE A 136 -12.84 -4.22 1.51
CA ILE A 136 -11.66 -4.13 2.41
C ILE A 136 -12.05 -4.35 3.87
N THR A 137 -13.28 -4.08 4.27
CA THR A 137 -13.75 -4.22 5.66
C THR A 137 -14.42 -5.57 5.94
N GLU A 138 -14.40 -6.51 4.99
CA GLU A 138 -14.99 -7.85 5.17
C GLU A 138 -14.37 -8.56 6.40
N GLY A 139 -15.22 -8.93 7.34
CA GLY A 139 -14.82 -9.61 8.58
C GLY A 139 -14.20 -8.71 9.65
N ILE A 140 -14.19 -7.39 9.46
CA ILE A 140 -13.78 -6.41 10.45
C ILE A 140 -15.00 -5.92 11.24
N SER A 141 -14.85 -5.81 12.56
CA SER A 141 -15.85 -5.25 13.46
C SER A 141 -16.03 -3.75 13.26
N GLU A 142 -16.79 -3.07 14.11
CA GLU A 142 -17.04 -1.63 14.03
C GLU A 142 -15.74 -0.80 14.05
N TYR A 143 -14.73 -1.27 14.76
CA TYR A 143 -13.38 -0.67 14.80
C TYR A 143 -12.32 -1.73 15.11
N ILE A 144 -11.06 -1.38 14.82
CA ILE A 144 -9.85 -2.08 15.28
C ILE A 144 -9.19 -1.23 16.34
N GLU A 145 -8.77 -1.81 17.46
CA GLU A 145 -8.00 -1.11 18.49
C GLU A 145 -6.56 -1.63 18.52
N LEU A 146 -5.60 -0.70 18.48
CA LEU A 146 -4.18 -0.95 18.65
C LEU A 146 -3.73 -0.26 19.94
N GLU A 147 -3.10 -1.02 20.83
CA GLU A 147 -2.66 -0.53 22.14
C GLU A 147 -1.60 0.56 22.04
N LYS A 148 -0.76 0.48 21.02
CA LYS A 148 0.32 1.44 20.77
C LYS A 148 0.54 1.61 19.28
N GLU A 149 0.64 2.85 18.85
CA GLU A 149 1.00 3.23 17.49
C GLU A 149 1.59 4.63 17.43
N GLU A 150 2.23 4.95 16.31
CA GLU A 150 2.60 6.32 15.97
C GLU A 150 1.35 7.10 15.55
N MET A 151 1.13 8.25 16.16
CA MET A 151 0.02 9.14 15.80
C MET A 151 0.30 9.84 14.48
N TYR A 152 -0.66 9.73 13.53
CA TYR A 152 -0.80 10.64 12.41
C TYR A 152 -2.05 11.49 12.59
N GLY A 153 -1.96 12.79 12.22
CA GLY A 153 -3.05 13.74 12.41
C GLY A 153 -3.33 14.56 11.15
N GLU A 154 -4.57 14.95 10.99
CA GLU A 154 -4.98 15.90 9.95
C GLU A 154 -4.29 17.28 10.16
N HIS A 155 -3.98 18.05 9.10
CA HIS A 155 -4.41 17.88 7.73
C HIS A 155 -3.45 16.93 6.98
N PHE A 156 -3.97 15.89 6.32
CA PHE A 156 -3.24 15.04 5.41
C PHE A 156 -3.40 15.60 3.98
N ASP A 157 -2.31 16.05 3.38
CA ASP A 157 -2.31 16.69 2.06
C ASP A 157 -2.40 15.65 0.93
N ILE A 158 -3.57 15.07 0.79
CA ILE A 158 -3.93 14.14 -0.28
C ILE A 158 -5.17 14.63 -1.02
N PRO A 159 -5.37 14.24 -2.29
CA PRO A 159 -6.63 14.52 -2.98
C PRO A 159 -7.79 13.82 -2.26
N GLN A 160 -9.01 14.30 -2.53
CA GLN A 160 -10.20 13.61 -2.04
C GLN A 160 -10.14 12.13 -2.42
N PRO A 161 -10.20 11.19 -1.46
CA PRO A 161 -10.27 9.77 -1.79
C PRO A 161 -11.57 9.42 -2.52
N ASP A 162 -11.52 8.39 -3.37
CA ASP A 162 -12.73 7.85 -3.98
C ASP A 162 -13.65 7.30 -2.90
N GLU A 163 -13.08 6.58 -1.91
CA GLU A 163 -13.77 6.19 -0.68
C GLU A 163 -12.83 6.31 0.53
N LEU A 164 -13.37 6.79 1.64
CA LEU A 164 -12.75 6.73 2.96
C LEU A 164 -13.23 5.46 3.66
N ILE A 165 -12.31 4.55 3.95
CA ILE A 165 -12.61 3.23 4.52
C ILE A 165 -12.45 3.23 6.04
N PHE A 166 -11.36 3.84 6.53
CA PHE A 166 -11.06 3.92 7.96
C PHE A 166 -10.69 5.35 8.35
N THR A 167 -11.17 5.73 9.54
CA THR A 167 -10.73 6.95 10.23
C THR A 167 -10.16 6.56 11.59
N SER A 168 -8.94 7.00 11.88
CA SER A 168 -8.32 6.80 13.19
C SER A 168 -8.70 7.92 14.15
N TRP A 169 -8.81 7.52 15.41
CA TRP A 169 -8.73 8.38 16.57
C TRP A 169 -7.54 7.93 17.40
N PHE A 170 -6.75 8.87 17.89
CA PHE A 170 -5.61 8.63 18.78
C PHE A 170 -5.90 9.15 20.18
N GLU A 171 -5.24 8.56 21.18
CA GLU A 171 -5.46 8.88 22.60
C GLU A 171 -5.23 10.37 22.91
N GLY A 172 -4.32 11.02 22.18
CA GLY A 172 -4.10 12.48 22.25
C GLY A 172 -5.25 13.33 21.69
N GLY A 173 -6.26 12.71 21.05
CA GLY A 173 -7.46 13.37 20.51
C GLY A 173 -7.42 13.66 19.01
N GLU A 174 -6.30 13.43 18.34
CA GLU A 174 -6.18 13.62 16.90
C GLU A 174 -7.00 12.59 16.12
N VAL A 175 -7.45 13.01 14.95
CA VAL A 175 -8.13 12.15 13.97
C VAL A 175 -7.36 12.13 12.65
N PHE A 176 -7.50 11.04 11.90
CA PHE A 176 -6.78 10.87 10.65
C PHE A 176 -7.52 9.97 9.67
N ARG A 177 -7.45 10.29 8.36
CA ARG A 177 -7.96 9.44 7.28
C ARG A 177 -7.02 8.26 7.05
N SER A 178 -7.22 7.18 7.78
CA SER A 178 -6.29 6.05 7.88
C SER A 178 -6.44 4.97 6.83
N GLY A 179 -7.56 4.94 6.11
CA GLY A 179 -7.81 4.02 5.00
C GLY A 179 -8.46 4.73 3.85
N CYS A 180 -7.72 4.98 2.77
CA CYS A 180 -8.18 5.77 1.61
C CYS A 180 -7.99 4.98 0.32
N THR A 181 -9.01 4.93 -0.53
CA THR A 181 -8.93 4.30 -1.85
C THR A 181 -8.90 5.32 -2.97
N TYR A 182 -8.21 4.94 -4.06
CA TYR A 182 -8.10 5.75 -5.27
C TYR A 182 -8.07 4.87 -6.51
N GLN A 183 -8.66 5.35 -7.59
CA GLN A 183 -8.43 4.84 -8.94
C GLN A 183 -7.35 5.70 -9.62
N ARG A 184 -6.31 5.07 -10.16
CA ARG A 184 -5.27 5.75 -10.94
C ARG A 184 -5.04 5.02 -12.25
N GLY A 185 -5.46 5.60 -13.36
CA GLY A 185 -5.57 4.88 -14.62
C GLY A 185 -6.51 3.69 -14.44
N ASN A 186 -6.02 2.47 -14.72
CA ASN A 186 -6.77 1.23 -14.54
C ASN A 186 -6.44 0.53 -13.20
N GLY A 187 -5.46 1.03 -12.45
CA GLY A 187 -5.03 0.46 -11.17
C GLY A 187 -5.78 1.06 -9.98
N LYS A 188 -5.94 0.23 -8.97
CA LYS A 188 -6.52 0.61 -7.68
C LYS A 188 -5.40 0.83 -6.66
N VAL A 189 -5.51 1.91 -5.90
CA VAL A 189 -4.54 2.27 -4.87
C VAL A 189 -5.25 2.32 -3.52
N PHE A 190 -4.70 1.65 -2.51
CA PHE A 190 -5.17 1.75 -1.14
C PHE A 190 -4.04 2.23 -0.25
N TYR A 191 -4.26 3.33 0.44
CA TYR A 191 -3.39 3.78 1.52
C TYR A 191 -3.95 3.28 2.85
N PHE A 192 -3.08 2.71 3.70
CA PHE A 192 -3.43 2.22 5.02
C PHE A 192 -2.38 2.63 6.05
N ARG A 193 -2.82 3.42 7.04
CA ARG A 193 -1.93 4.11 7.97
C ARG A 193 -1.17 3.22 8.98
N PRO A 194 -1.77 2.20 9.66
CA PRO A 194 -1.09 1.46 10.70
C PRO A 194 0.21 0.80 10.23
N GLY A 195 1.18 0.67 11.15
CA GLY A 195 2.36 -0.14 10.84
C GLY A 195 3.71 0.50 11.08
N HIS A 196 3.86 1.32 12.14
CA HIS A 196 5.17 1.78 12.57
C HIS A 196 6.04 0.58 12.95
N GLU A 197 7.30 0.59 12.54
CA GLU A 197 8.22 -0.54 12.62
C GLU A 197 8.51 -1.02 14.05
N THR A 198 8.40 -0.14 15.05
CA THR A 198 8.66 -0.49 16.45
C THR A 198 7.48 -1.15 17.17
N TYR A 199 6.36 -1.35 16.47
CA TYR A 199 5.18 -2.03 17.02
C TYR A 199 4.84 -3.30 16.23
N PRO A 200 4.29 -4.33 16.90
CA PRO A 200 3.97 -5.61 16.25
C PRO A 200 2.67 -5.56 15.42
N THR A 201 2.42 -4.44 14.75
CA THR A 201 1.17 -4.12 14.06
C THR A 201 0.82 -5.14 12.99
N TYR A 202 1.80 -5.62 12.21
CA TYR A 202 1.57 -6.64 11.18
C TYR A 202 1.38 -8.07 11.73
N HIS A 203 1.50 -8.27 13.04
CA HIS A 203 1.10 -9.51 13.73
C HIS A 203 -0.34 -9.46 14.25
N ASN A 204 -1.00 -8.29 14.25
CA ASN A 204 -2.40 -8.14 14.61
C ASN A 204 -3.31 -8.75 13.52
N LYS A 205 -4.25 -9.61 13.92
CA LYS A 205 -5.08 -10.39 12.99
C LYS A 205 -6.05 -9.54 12.18
N ASP A 206 -6.58 -8.46 12.75
CA ASP A 206 -7.48 -7.54 12.05
C ASP A 206 -6.71 -6.72 11.01
N ILE A 207 -5.50 -6.26 11.34
CA ILE A 207 -4.61 -5.58 10.40
C ILE A 207 -4.24 -6.51 9.24
N GLN A 208 -3.89 -7.78 9.53
CA GLN A 208 -3.66 -8.79 8.50
C GLN A 208 -4.89 -8.96 7.59
N ARG A 209 -6.08 -9.06 8.19
CA ARG A 209 -7.34 -9.21 7.45
C ARG A 209 -7.60 -8.01 6.52
N VAL A 210 -7.39 -6.78 6.99
CA VAL A 210 -7.52 -5.58 6.14
C VAL A 210 -6.57 -5.65 4.95
N ILE A 211 -5.30 -6.01 5.15
CA ILE A 211 -4.30 -6.08 4.06
C ILE A 211 -4.66 -7.20 3.06
N ILE A 212 -5.09 -8.37 3.54
CA ILE A 212 -5.55 -9.48 2.69
C ILE A 212 -6.73 -9.03 1.83
N ASN A 213 -7.73 -8.40 2.44
CA ASN A 213 -8.90 -7.89 1.74
C ASN A 213 -8.53 -6.79 0.72
N ALA A 214 -7.59 -5.90 1.09
CA ALA A 214 -7.09 -4.86 0.21
C ALA A 214 -6.38 -5.44 -1.01
N VAL A 215 -5.56 -6.47 -0.85
CA VAL A 215 -4.90 -7.19 -1.95
C VAL A 215 -5.94 -7.81 -2.88
N LYS A 216 -6.95 -8.49 -2.34
CA LYS A 216 -8.06 -9.07 -3.11
C LYS A 216 -8.84 -7.99 -3.88
N TRP A 217 -9.15 -6.86 -3.22
CA TRP A 217 -9.87 -5.74 -3.81
C TRP A 217 -9.07 -5.04 -4.91
N ALA A 218 -7.76 -4.85 -4.71
CA ALA A 218 -6.90 -4.15 -5.65
C ALA A 218 -6.47 -5.01 -6.85
N ALA A 219 -6.75 -6.31 -6.84
CA ALA A 219 -6.41 -7.21 -7.93
C ALA A 219 -6.97 -6.71 -9.27
N PRO A 220 -6.19 -6.79 -10.38
CA PRO A 220 -6.65 -6.36 -11.68
C PRO A 220 -7.77 -7.26 -12.20
N VAL A 221 -8.79 -6.68 -12.80
CA VAL A 221 -9.89 -7.43 -13.44
C VAL A 221 -9.40 -8.07 -14.74
N LYS A 222 -8.52 -7.37 -15.47
CA LYS A 222 -7.87 -7.85 -16.69
C LYS A 222 -6.38 -7.55 -16.58
N ARG A 223 -5.55 -8.45 -17.13
CA ARG A 223 -4.09 -8.27 -17.22
C ARG A 223 -3.63 -7.62 -18.51
N GLU A 224 -4.55 -7.43 -19.47
CA GLU A 224 -4.26 -6.78 -20.74
C GLU A 224 -4.08 -5.29 -20.54
N ARG A 225 -2.98 -4.76 -21.07
CA ARG A 225 -2.71 -3.33 -21.05
C ARG A 225 -3.64 -2.60 -22.04
N PRO A 226 -4.15 -1.42 -21.67
CA PRO A 226 -4.86 -0.58 -22.61
C PRO A 226 -3.96 -0.20 -23.79
N VAL A 227 -4.54 -0.20 -25.00
CA VAL A 227 -3.86 0.27 -26.21
C VAL A 227 -4.34 1.67 -26.52
N TYR A 228 -3.40 2.59 -26.61
CA TYR A 228 -3.66 4.00 -26.94
C TYR A 228 -3.07 4.37 -28.27
N GLY A 229 -3.54 5.48 -28.84
CA GLY A 229 -3.02 6.06 -30.07
C GLY A 229 -3.93 5.88 -31.27
N ASN A 230 -3.36 6.05 -32.48
CA ASN A 230 -4.13 5.96 -33.72
C ASN A 230 -4.50 4.49 -33.99
N ALA A 231 -5.78 4.19 -33.97
CA ALA A 231 -6.33 2.85 -34.20
C ALA A 231 -7.01 2.74 -35.58
N LYS A 232 -6.90 1.55 -36.18
CA LYS A 232 -7.71 1.23 -37.37
C LYS A 232 -9.16 1.03 -36.94
N PRO A 233 -10.14 1.41 -37.76
CA PRO A 233 -11.56 1.13 -37.48
C PRO A 233 -11.78 -0.38 -37.36
N LEU A 234 -12.61 -0.79 -36.40
CA LEU A 234 -12.99 -2.19 -36.20
C LEU A 234 -13.91 -2.70 -37.29
N GLU A 235 -14.67 -1.80 -37.93
CA GLU A 235 -15.59 -2.10 -39.00
C GLU A 235 -15.35 -1.16 -40.19
N VAL A 236 -15.88 -1.53 -41.37
CA VAL A 236 -15.76 -0.69 -42.55
C VAL A 236 -16.55 0.61 -42.34
N ILE A 237 -15.84 1.74 -42.35
CA ILE A 237 -16.48 3.05 -42.32
C ILE A 237 -17.17 3.27 -43.64
N GLY A 238 -18.51 3.37 -43.62
CA GLY A 238 -19.40 3.36 -44.76
C GLY A 238 -18.90 4.07 -46.00
N GLY A 239 -18.88 3.34 -47.09
CA GLY A 239 -18.91 3.87 -48.47
C GLY A 239 -17.64 4.45 -49.06
N LYS A 240 -16.43 4.14 -48.50
CA LYS A 240 -15.15 4.48 -49.17
C LYS A 240 -14.27 3.27 -49.31
#